data_8ae769f693f6e32ff318820ff5ad348f
#
_entry.id   8ae769f693f6e32ff318820ff5ad348f
#
_cell.length_a   1.000
_cell.length_b   1.000
_cell.length_c   1.000
_cell.angle_alpha   90.00
_cell.angle_beta   90.00
_cell.angle_gamma   90.00
#
_symmetry.space_group_name_H-M   'P 1'
#
loop_
_entity.id
_entity.type
_entity.pdbx_description
1 polymer ?
#
loop_
_entity_poly.entity_id
_entity_poly.type
_entity_poly.pdbx_seq_one_letter_code
_entity_poly.pdbx_strand_id
1 'polypeptide(L)'
;MPTPALFNLIGNTPLVPVTRLDTGLCQLFLKLESQNPGGSIKDRIGLSIIEAAEADGRLQPGGTIIEATAGNTGLGLALVGRLKGYRVLLVVPDKMSTEKVLHLKALGAEVRTTRSDVGKGHPEYYQDYAARLARELPGAFFADQFNNPANPLAHETTTGPEIWEQTGHELDAIVVGVGSSGTLTGLTRYFRQAAPNVEFVLADPQGSILTEYVDTGRVSDTSGSWAVEGIGEDFIPAIADMTGVRKAYTISDQESFDSARALLRAEGILGGSSTGTLLAAALKYCREQTTPKRVVTFVCDTGTRYLSKVYNDGWMHDQGLLQRPPLHDLRDLIGRRFDAGEVVSVAPGDTLLTAFNRMRSTDLAQLPVIENGKLVGIIDESDLLLKVDNHAEQFSSLVGTTMTSRLETLHPSANVQALRSTLDRGLTAVVAEGDTFYGLITRFDLLNHLRRTLS
;
A
#
# COMPACT_ATOMS: atom_id res chain seq x y z
N MET A 1 34.82 7.51 -0.86
CA MET A 1 34.51 6.53 -1.93
C MET A 1 33.90 7.31 -3.09
N PRO A 2 34.02 6.87 -4.35
CA PRO A 2 33.32 7.53 -5.46
C PRO A 2 31.81 7.46 -5.22
N THR A 3 31.09 8.51 -5.62
CA THR A 3 29.62 8.56 -5.52
C THR A 3 29.02 7.40 -6.33
N PRO A 4 28.16 6.55 -5.75
CA PRO A 4 27.54 5.46 -6.48
C PRO A 4 26.73 5.99 -7.68
N ALA A 5 26.94 5.41 -8.85
CA ALA A 5 26.26 5.84 -10.09
C ALA A 5 24.72 5.80 -9.99
N LEU A 6 24.19 4.95 -9.11
CA LEU A 6 22.76 4.85 -8.86
C LEU A 6 22.12 6.17 -8.35
N PHE A 7 22.89 7.02 -7.63
CA PHE A 7 22.35 8.30 -7.13
C PHE A 7 22.03 9.28 -8.26
N ASN A 8 22.71 9.16 -9.40
CA ASN A 8 22.41 9.97 -10.59
C ASN A 8 21.08 9.61 -11.25
N LEU A 9 20.47 8.49 -10.86
CA LEU A 9 19.16 8.06 -11.32
C LEU A 9 18.03 8.51 -10.38
N ILE A 10 18.36 9.09 -9.22
CA ILE A 10 17.36 9.68 -8.32
C ILE A 10 17.00 11.05 -8.89
N GLY A 11 15.72 11.25 -9.16
CA GLY A 11 15.24 12.44 -9.86
C GLY A 11 15.26 12.30 -11.38
N ASN A 12 15.06 13.40 -12.07
CA ASN A 12 14.86 13.47 -13.53
C ASN A 12 13.82 12.45 -14.03
N THR A 13 12.82 12.21 -13.22
CA THR A 13 11.76 11.26 -13.55
C THR A 13 10.91 11.76 -14.71
N PRO A 14 10.37 10.87 -15.56
CA PRO A 14 9.57 11.27 -16.70
C PRO A 14 8.29 12.03 -16.29
N LEU A 15 7.87 12.96 -17.14
CA LEU A 15 6.56 13.58 -17.11
C LEU A 15 5.78 13.11 -18.35
N VAL A 16 4.64 12.44 -18.14
CA VAL A 16 3.86 11.85 -19.25
C VAL A 16 2.43 12.38 -19.27
N PRO A 17 1.84 12.66 -20.44
CA PRO A 17 0.44 13.10 -20.53
C PRO A 17 -0.53 11.94 -20.27
N VAL A 18 -1.66 12.26 -19.63
CA VAL A 18 -2.84 11.38 -19.56
C VAL A 18 -3.63 11.57 -20.86
N THR A 19 -3.90 10.47 -21.57
CA THR A 19 -4.47 10.53 -22.92
C THR A 19 -5.78 9.76 -23.09
N ARG A 20 -6.08 8.84 -22.18
CA ARG A 20 -7.24 7.92 -22.29
C ARG A 20 -8.25 8.06 -21.14
N LEU A 21 -7.97 8.92 -20.17
CA LEU A 21 -8.93 9.28 -19.13
C LEU A 21 -9.55 10.64 -19.46
N ASP A 22 -10.80 10.83 -19.06
CA ASP A 22 -11.51 12.10 -19.25
C ASP A 22 -10.94 13.17 -18.30
N THR A 23 -10.21 14.13 -18.88
CA THR A 23 -9.62 15.28 -18.21
C THR A 23 -10.34 16.59 -18.49
N GLY A 24 -11.56 16.54 -19.08
CA GLY A 24 -12.29 17.75 -19.51
C GLY A 24 -11.46 18.58 -20.48
N LEU A 25 -11.31 19.88 -20.20
CA LEU A 25 -10.52 20.80 -21.02
C LEU A 25 -9.03 20.81 -20.67
N CYS A 26 -8.61 20.12 -19.61
CA CYS A 26 -7.23 20.18 -19.13
C CYS A 26 -6.29 19.24 -19.88
N GLN A 27 -5.02 19.63 -19.93
CA GLN A 27 -3.89 18.74 -20.19
C GLN A 27 -3.35 18.26 -18.85
N LEU A 28 -3.64 17.01 -18.48
CA LEU A 28 -3.17 16.41 -17.25
C LEU A 28 -1.89 15.61 -17.50
N PHE A 29 -0.87 15.86 -16.69
CA PHE A 29 0.41 15.16 -16.74
C PHE A 29 0.69 14.42 -15.43
N LEU A 30 1.38 13.28 -15.55
CA LEU A 30 1.83 12.44 -14.43
C LEU A 30 3.35 12.49 -14.31
N LYS A 31 3.85 12.96 -13.19
CA LYS A 31 5.27 12.88 -12.82
C LYS A 31 5.55 11.49 -12.25
N LEU A 32 6.29 10.66 -13.00
CA LEU A 32 6.50 9.24 -12.68
C LEU A 32 7.58 9.03 -11.61
N GLU A 33 7.29 9.41 -10.38
CA GLU A 33 8.21 9.21 -9.24
C GLU A 33 8.44 7.74 -8.88
N SER A 34 7.59 6.84 -9.36
CA SER A 34 7.78 5.39 -9.33
C SER A 34 9.02 4.92 -10.10
N GLN A 35 9.58 5.76 -10.97
CA GLN A 35 10.79 5.45 -11.77
C GLN A 35 12.10 5.78 -11.05
N ASN A 36 12.07 6.37 -9.86
CA ASN A 36 13.26 6.43 -9.01
C ASN A 36 13.78 5.00 -8.71
N PRO A 37 15.08 4.81 -8.44
CA PRO A 37 15.70 3.49 -8.25
C PRO A 37 15.05 2.64 -7.14
N GLY A 38 14.67 3.28 -6.02
CA GLY A 38 13.92 2.63 -4.93
C GLY A 38 12.41 2.56 -5.20
N GLY A 39 11.94 3.04 -6.34
CA GLY A 39 10.56 2.95 -6.81
C GLY A 39 9.60 3.95 -6.16
N SER A 40 10.07 5.10 -5.67
CA SER A 40 9.20 6.13 -5.10
C SER A 40 9.82 7.52 -5.04
N ILE A 41 8.96 8.52 -4.85
CA ILE A 41 9.33 9.93 -4.61
C ILE A 41 10.23 10.09 -3.37
N LYS A 42 10.25 9.13 -2.44
CA LYS A 42 11.00 9.20 -1.19
C LYS A 42 12.51 8.92 -1.36
N ASP A 43 12.93 8.43 -2.50
CA ASP A 43 14.36 8.29 -2.82
C ASP A 43 15.05 9.66 -2.79
N ARG A 44 14.35 10.70 -3.29
CA ARG A 44 14.83 12.09 -3.26
C ARG A 44 15.13 12.58 -1.85
N ILE A 45 14.17 12.38 -0.93
CA ILE A 45 14.35 12.81 0.45
C ILE A 45 15.36 11.93 1.20
N GLY A 46 15.44 10.64 0.86
CA GLY A 46 16.47 9.75 1.40
C GLY A 46 17.87 10.25 1.11
N LEU A 47 18.13 10.69 -0.12
CA LEU A 47 19.41 11.28 -0.52
C LEU A 47 19.65 12.63 0.17
N SER A 48 18.69 13.55 0.08
CA SER A 48 18.81 14.91 0.63
C SER A 48 19.03 14.94 2.15
N ILE A 49 18.28 14.12 2.91
CA ILE A 49 18.40 14.05 4.36
C ILE A 49 19.78 13.53 4.79
N ILE A 50 20.27 12.50 4.11
CA ILE A 50 21.58 11.91 4.43
C ILE A 50 22.70 12.89 4.07
N GLU A 51 22.66 13.50 2.89
CA GLU A 51 23.69 14.47 2.46
C GLU A 51 23.71 15.71 3.34
N ALA A 52 22.56 16.23 3.73
CA ALA A 52 22.49 17.34 4.68
C ALA A 52 23.09 16.99 6.04
N ALA A 53 22.81 15.78 6.55
CA ALA A 53 23.35 15.34 7.83
C ALA A 53 24.86 15.04 7.79
N GLU A 54 25.38 14.62 6.65
CA GLU A 54 26.83 14.51 6.41
C GLU A 54 27.51 15.89 6.39
N ALA A 55 26.90 16.83 5.68
CA ALA A 55 27.46 18.16 5.49
C ALA A 55 27.53 18.98 6.80
N ASP A 56 26.54 18.82 7.68
CA ASP A 56 26.49 19.52 8.98
C ASP A 56 27.08 18.70 10.14
N GLY A 57 27.60 17.49 9.86
CA GLY A 57 28.29 16.65 10.82
C GLY A 57 27.41 15.87 11.79
N ARG A 58 26.08 15.90 11.64
CA ARG A 58 25.14 15.07 12.45
C ARG A 58 25.25 13.59 12.16
N LEU A 59 25.68 13.21 10.96
CA LEU A 59 25.91 11.83 10.56
C LEU A 59 27.39 11.62 10.20
N GLN A 60 28.08 10.85 11.01
CA GLN A 60 29.50 10.52 10.81
C GLN A 60 29.67 9.23 9.99
N PRO A 61 30.78 9.05 9.25
CA PRO A 61 31.05 7.83 8.52
C PRO A 61 30.89 6.56 9.37
N GLY A 62 30.13 5.59 8.87
CA GLY A 62 29.81 4.35 9.59
C GLY A 62 28.74 4.48 10.67
N GLY A 63 28.14 5.65 10.84
CA GLY A 63 27.06 5.92 11.78
C GLY A 63 25.78 5.12 11.46
N THR A 64 24.78 5.28 12.33
CA THR A 64 23.48 4.58 12.19
C THR A 64 22.39 5.60 11.90
N ILE A 65 21.69 5.42 10.81
CA ILE A 65 20.49 6.19 10.45
C ILE A 65 19.27 5.52 11.06
N ILE A 66 18.44 6.27 11.78
CA ILE A 66 17.21 5.78 12.40
C ILE A 66 16.02 6.54 11.83
N GLU A 67 14.93 5.83 11.53
CA GLU A 67 13.66 6.43 11.12
C GLU A 67 12.48 5.58 11.60
N ALA A 68 11.37 6.25 11.88
CA ALA A 68 10.09 5.65 12.24
C ALA A 68 9.20 5.55 11.00
N THR A 69 9.34 4.45 10.25
CA THR A 69 8.56 4.29 9.02
C THR A 69 8.61 2.86 8.49
N ALA A 70 7.49 2.38 8.01
CA ALA A 70 7.40 1.16 7.19
C ALA A 70 7.22 1.48 5.70
N GLY A 71 7.18 2.75 5.36
CA GLY A 71 6.85 3.21 4.02
C GLY A 71 8.07 3.46 3.16
N ASN A 72 7.79 4.22 2.10
CA ASN A 72 8.76 4.56 1.07
C ASN A 72 9.97 5.35 1.59
N THR A 73 9.80 6.14 2.66
CA THR A 73 10.93 6.86 3.30
C THR A 73 11.98 5.90 3.83
N GLY A 74 11.56 4.82 4.49
CA GLY A 74 12.48 3.78 4.95
C GLY A 74 13.22 3.10 3.80
N LEU A 75 12.56 2.86 2.68
CA LEU A 75 13.18 2.29 1.47
C LEU A 75 14.22 3.25 0.88
N GLY A 76 13.90 4.55 0.75
CA GLY A 76 14.84 5.55 0.26
C GLY A 76 16.06 5.70 1.18
N LEU A 77 15.85 5.77 2.50
CA LEU A 77 16.93 5.83 3.48
C LEU A 77 17.78 4.55 3.48
N ALA A 78 17.15 3.37 3.37
CA ALA A 78 17.88 2.10 3.31
C ALA A 78 18.73 2.00 2.05
N LEU A 79 18.19 2.37 0.90
CA LEU A 79 18.90 2.38 -0.39
C LEU A 79 20.13 3.28 -0.33
N VAL A 80 19.94 4.55 0.01
CA VAL A 80 21.02 5.54 0.03
C VAL A 80 22.01 5.27 1.17
N GLY A 81 21.51 5.02 2.37
CA GLY A 81 22.33 4.79 3.55
C GLY A 81 23.24 3.58 3.37
N ARG A 82 22.69 2.47 2.84
CA ARG A 82 23.49 1.26 2.57
C ARG A 82 24.58 1.51 1.54
N LEU A 83 24.29 2.21 0.46
CA LEU A 83 25.28 2.52 -0.59
C LEU A 83 26.37 3.48 -0.10
N LYS A 84 26.06 4.35 0.87
CA LYS A 84 27.05 5.23 1.52
C LYS A 84 27.78 4.56 2.71
N GLY A 85 27.47 3.29 3.03
CA GLY A 85 28.16 2.53 4.08
C GLY A 85 27.62 2.78 5.49
N TYR A 86 26.42 3.30 5.63
CA TYR A 86 25.73 3.49 6.92
C TYR A 86 24.94 2.25 7.33
N ARG A 87 24.76 2.08 8.64
CA ARG A 87 23.72 1.20 9.18
C ARG A 87 22.38 1.93 9.11
N VAL A 88 21.33 1.21 8.76
CA VAL A 88 19.97 1.78 8.74
C VAL A 88 19.08 0.92 9.65
N LEU A 89 18.47 1.56 10.65
CA LEU A 89 17.56 0.95 11.60
C LEU A 89 16.19 1.60 11.47
N LEU A 90 15.18 0.81 11.14
CA LEU A 90 13.83 1.29 10.92
C LEU A 90 12.88 0.74 11.97
N VAL A 91 12.12 1.62 12.60
CA VAL A 91 11.07 1.28 13.55
C VAL A 91 9.74 1.22 12.81
N VAL A 92 9.09 0.05 12.85
CA VAL A 92 7.95 -0.28 12.00
C VAL A 92 6.80 -0.80 12.86
N PRO A 93 5.58 -0.23 12.76
CA PRO A 93 4.41 -0.81 13.43
C PRO A 93 4.07 -2.21 12.92
N ASP A 94 3.61 -3.09 13.82
CA ASP A 94 3.33 -4.51 13.55
C ASP A 94 2.16 -4.76 12.57
N LYS A 95 1.31 -3.76 12.32
CA LYS A 95 0.24 -3.80 11.31
C LYS A 95 0.71 -3.73 9.86
N MET A 96 2.01 -3.50 9.64
CA MET A 96 2.55 -3.32 8.29
C MET A 96 2.71 -4.63 7.55
N SER A 97 2.56 -4.58 6.22
CA SER A 97 2.65 -5.79 5.40
C SER A 97 4.02 -6.45 5.46
N THR A 98 4.02 -7.78 5.42
CA THR A 98 5.25 -8.59 5.41
C THR A 98 6.16 -8.23 4.22
N GLU A 99 5.58 -7.95 3.04
CA GLU A 99 6.33 -7.58 1.83
C GLU A 99 7.16 -6.31 2.04
N LYS A 100 6.61 -5.30 2.72
CA LYS A 100 7.36 -4.07 3.04
C LYS A 100 8.52 -4.34 3.97
N VAL A 101 8.30 -5.12 5.02
CA VAL A 101 9.35 -5.51 5.96
C VAL A 101 10.45 -6.32 5.26
N LEU A 102 10.07 -7.26 4.39
CA LEU A 102 11.02 -8.06 3.61
C LEU A 102 11.83 -7.19 2.65
N HIS A 103 11.21 -6.21 2.00
CA HIS A 103 11.91 -5.29 1.10
C HIS A 103 12.95 -4.44 1.85
N LEU A 104 12.59 -3.89 3.02
CA LEU A 104 13.51 -3.15 3.88
C LEU A 104 14.73 -4.02 4.29
N LYS A 105 14.47 -5.27 4.72
CA LYS A 105 15.51 -6.23 5.07
C LYS A 105 16.39 -6.61 3.87
N ALA A 106 15.81 -6.77 2.69
CA ALA A 106 16.54 -7.05 1.45
C ALA A 106 17.52 -5.92 1.07
N LEU A 107 17.16 -4.66 1.36
CA LEU A 107 18.06 -3.51 1.24
C LEU A 107 19.11 -3.43 2.36
N GLY A 108 19.11 -4.37 3.31
CA GLY A 108 20.06 -4.44 4.41
C GLY A 108 19.72 -3.57 5.62
N ALA A 109 18.46 -3.08 5.72
CA ALA A 109 18.03 -2.38 6.92
C ALA A 109 17.75 -3.35 8.09
N GLU A 110 18.14 -2.96 9.29
CA GLU A 110 17.63 -3.55 10.52
C GLU A 110 16.20 -3.05 10.77
N VAL A 111 15.26 -3.96 10.99
CA VAL A 111 13.85 -3.59 11.23
C VAL A 111 13.48 -3.99 12.65
N ARG A 112 13.00 -3.04 13.44
CA ARG A 112 12.41 -3.26 14.77
C ARG A 112 10.92 -3.03 14.70
N THR A 113 10.17 -4.08 14.99
CA THR A 113 8.72 -4.03 15.04
C THR A 113 8.27 -3.51 16.41
N THR A 114 7.26 -2.64 16.41
CA THR A 114 6.62 -2.07 17.60
C THR A 114 5.11 -2.17 17.50
N ARG A 115 4.41 -1.92 18.60
CA ARG A 115 2.96 -1.99 18.70
C ARG A 115 2.28 -0.91 17.85
N SER A 116 1.20 -1.29 17.17
CA SER A 116 0.35 -0.37 16.39
C SER A 116 -0.94 0.06 17.12
N ASP A 117 -1.20 -0.54 18.31
CA ASP A 117 -2.38 -0.25 19.13
C ASP A 117 -2.14 0.82 20.20
N VAL A 118 -1.00 1.54 20.12
CA VAL A 118 -0.61 2.60 21.05
C VAL A 118 -0.46 3.95 20.33
N GLY A 119 -0.80 5.03 21.01
CA GLY A 119 -0.72 6.40 20.51
C GLY A 119 0.54 7.15 20.96
N LYS A 120 0.69 8.39 20.48
CA LYS A 120 1.78 9.30 20.81
C LYS A 120 1.91 9.48 22.32
N GLY A 121 3.15 9.46 22.82
CA GLY A 121 3.47 9.51 24.24
C GLY A 121 3.66 8.13 24.90
N HIS A 122 3.26 7.05 24.25
CA HIS A 122 3.56 5.70 24.73
C HIS A 122 4.99 5.29 24.34
N PRO A 123 5.79 4.63 25.22
CA PRO A 123 7.19 4.27 24.94
C PRO A 123 7.39 3.41 23.71
N GLU A 124 6.37 2.67 23.28
CA GLU A 124 6.38 1.82 22.08
C GLU A 124 5.64 2.45 20.91
N TYR A 125 5.18 3.72 21.00
CA TYR A 125 4.72 4.44 19.83
C TYR A 125 5.90 4.62 18.86
N TYR A 126 5.73 4.22 17.61
CA TYR A 126 6.82 4.03 16.65
C TYR A 126 7.75 5.24 16.49
N GLN A 127 7.20 6.48 16.48
CA GLN A 127 8.01 7.71 16.39
C GLN A 127 8.78 7.99 17.70
N ASP A 128 8.13 7.85 18.86
CA ASP A 128 8.76 8.06 20.17
C ASP A 128 9.85 7.03 20.43
N TYR A 129 9.63 5.79 20.00
CA TYR A 129 10.62 4.71 20.09
C TYR A 129 11.83 4.99 19.21
N ALA A 130 11.64 5.39 17.95
CA ALA A 130 12.73 5.74 17.04
C ALA A 130 13.56 6.93 17.57
N ALA A 131 12.88 7.99 18.04
CA ALA A 131 13.54 9.15 18.64
C ALA A 131 14.33 8.80 19.91
N ARG A 132 13.82 7.86 20.73
CA ARG A 132 14.55 7.35 21.90
C ARG A 132 15.78 6.58 21.49
N LEU A 133 15.67 5.64 20.54
CA LEU A 133 16.81 4.87 20.03
C LEU A 133 17.91 5.76 19.48
N ALA A 134 17.55 6.85 18.79
CA ALA A 134 18.53 7.79 18.25
C ALA A 134 19.32 8.52 19.36
N ARG A 135 18.72 8.73 20.54
CA ARG A 135 19.41 9.30 21.68
C ARG A 135 20.28 8.29 22.44
N GLU A 136 19.85 7.01 22.48
CA GLU A 136 20.51 5.96 23.24
C GLU A 136 21.68 5.34 22.49
N LEU A 137 21.63 5.28 21.16
CA LEU A 137 22.64 4.63 20.33
C LEU A 137 23.77 5.62 19.97
N PRO A 138 25.03 5.36 20.34
CA PRO A 138 26.16 6.22 19.97
C PRO A 138 26.30 6.35 18.45
N GLY A 139 26.48 7.58 17.95
CA GLY A 139 26.65 7.87 16.53
C GLY A 139 25.39 7.65 15.69
N ALA A 140 24.22 7.59 16.34
CA ALA A 140 22.95 7.52 15.64
C ALA A 140 22.46 8.88 15.20
N PHE A 141 21.84 8.93 14.03
CA PHE A 141 21.17 10.07 13.43
C PHE A 141 19.70 9.74 13.22
N PHE A 142 18.80 10.53 13.79
CA PHE A 142 17.37 10.44 13.52
C PHE A 142 17.03 11.25 12.29
N ALA A 143 16.54 10.59 11.23
CA ALA A 143 16.22 11.24 9.97
C ALA A 143 15.02 12.20 10.09
N ASP A 144 14.01 11.82 10.89
CA ASP A 144 12.88 12.64 11.32
C ASP A 144 12.19 13.38 10.17
N GLN A 145 11.64 12.61 9.23
CA GLN A 145 11.06 13.15 8.00
C GLN A 145 9.99 14.22 8.20
N PHE A 146 9.30 14.24 9.34
CA PHE A 146 8.22 15.18 9.65
C PHE A 146 8.71 16.56 10.13
N ASN A 147 9.98 16.64 10.57
CA ASN A 147 10.58 17.85 11.11
C ASN A 147 11.84 18.28 10.35
N ASN A 148 12.42 17.44 9.50
CA ASN A 148 13.69 17.67 8.85
C ASN A 148 13.58 18.61 7.64
N PRO A 149 14.22 19.79 7.64
CA PRO A 149 14.16 20.76 6.55
C PRO A 149 14.77 20.24 5.23
N ALA A 150 15.64 19.24 5.28
CA ALA A 150 16.18 18.60 4.07
C ALA A 150 15.12 17.83 3.26
N ASN A 151 14.00 17.46 3.88
CA ASN A 151 12.88 16.86 3.19
C ASN A 151 12.24 17.82 2.16
N PRO A 152 11.68 18.98 2.53
CA PRO A 152 11.18 19.91 1.53
C PRO A 152 12.28 20.45 0.60
N LEU A 153 13.51 20.61 1.06
CA LEU A 153 14.64 21.07 0.24
C LEU A 153 14.87 20.16 -0.98
N ALA A 154 14.74 18.83 -0.83
CA ALA A 154 14.84 17.89 -1.94
C ALA A 154 13.89 18.25 -3.09
N HIS A 155 12.65 18.60 -2.78
CA HIS A 155 11.63 18.92 -3.77
C HIS A 155 11.76 20.36 -4.31
N GLU A 156 12.19 21.29 -3.48
CA GLU A 156 12.47 22.67 -3.87
C GLU A 156 13.60 22.72 -4.90
N THR A 157 14.67 21.93 -4.71
CA THR A 157 15.87 21.99 -5.54
C THR A 157 15.89 21.03 -6.71
N THR A 158 15.02 20.01 -6.72
CA THR A 158 15.00 19.00 -7.80
C THR A 158 13.63 18.87 -8.45
N THR A 159 12.58 18.44 -7.72
CA THR A 159 11.27 18.13 -8.29
C THR A 159 10.59 19.35 -8.91
N GLY A 160 10.68 20.52 -8.24
CA GLY A 160 10.12 21.78 -8.74
C GLY A 160 10.76 22.22 -10.05
N PRO A 161 12.10 22.37 -10.13
CA PRO A 161 12.79 22.67 -11.38
C PRO A 161 12.49 21.69 -12.51
N GLU A 162 12.50 20.37 -12.23
CA GLU A 162 12.19 19.36 -13.23
C GLU A 162 10.79 19.53 -13.83
N ILE A 163 9.76 19.73 -12.99
CA ILE A 163 8.39 19.93 -13.46
C ILE A 163 8.32 21.19 -14.33
N TRP A 164 8.94 22.29 -13.90
CA TRP A 164 8.91 23.56 -14.60
C TRP A 164 9.52 23.47 -15.98
N GLU A 165 10.70 22.86 -16.10
CA GLU A 165 11.36 22.59 -17.38
C GLU A 165 10.55 21.63 -18.27
N GLN A 166 10.06 20.52 -17.70
CA GLN A 166 9.34 19.50 -18.46
C GLN A 166 7.97 19.98 -18.98
N THR A 167 7.37 20.97 -18.33
CA THR A 167 6.13 21.62 -18.81
C THR A 167 6.41 22.77 -19.79
N GLY A 168 7.66 23.04 -20.13
CA GLY A 168 8.05 24.14 -21.01
C GLY A 168 7.74 25.51 -20.40
N HIS A 169 7.79 25.62 -19.07
CA HIS A 169 7.48 26.82 -18.31
C HIS A 169 6.02 27.27 -18.44
N GLU A 170 5.12 26.34 -18.73
CA GLU A 170 3.67 26.58 -18.80
C GLU A 170 2.95 25.57 -17.88
N LEU A 171 2.45 26.04 -16.75
CA LEU A 171 1.80 25.24 -15.74
C LEU A 171 0.78 26.08 -14.97
N ASP A 172 -0.43 25.56 -14.81
CA ASP A 172 -1.51 26.23 -14.10
C ASP A 172 -1.73 25.67 -12.69
N ALA A 173 -1.60 24.34 -12.52
CA ALA A 173 -1.86 23.72 -11.22
C ALA A 173 -1.03 22.46 -10.97
N ILE A 174 -0.76 22.20 -9.69
CA ILE A 174 -0.15 20.96 -9.19
C ILE A 174 -1.08 20.33 -8.16
N VAL A 175 -1.48 19.08 -8.40
CA VAL A 175 -2.25 18.30 -7.44
C VAL A 175 -1.30 17.40 -6.67
N VAL A 176 -1.29 17.52 -5.34
CA VAL A 176 -0.34 16.84 -4.46
C VAL A 176 -1.03 16.30 -3.22
N GLY A 177 -0.60 15.14 -2.74
CA GLY A 177 -0.99 14.58 -1.45
C GLY A 177 0.05 14.90 -0.37
N VAL A 178 -0.38 14.87 0.88
CA VAL A 178 0.47 15.16 2.03
C VAL A 178 0.51 13.97 2.98
N GLY A 179 1.73 13.45 3.20
CA GLY A 179 2.13 12.68 4.37
C GLY A 179 3.04 13.58 5.21
N SER A 180 4.37 13.45 5.07
CA SER A 180 5.30 14.35 5.79
C SER A 180 5.29 15.82 5.31
N SER A 181 4.52 16.15 4.29
CA SER A 181 4.42 17.49 3.66
C SER A 181 5.63 17.97 2.86
N GLY A 182 6.73 17.23 2.82
CA GLY A 182 7.95 17.70 2.15
C GLY A 182 7.74 18.06 0.68
N THR A 183 6.98 17.24 -0.06
CA THR A 183 6.68 17.50 -1.48
C THR A 183 5.90 18.79 -1.66
N LEU A 184 4.77 18.97 -0.95
CA LEU A 184 3.96 20.18 -1.05
C LEU A 184 4.80 21.41 -0.67
N THR A 185 5.46 21.38 0.48
CA THR A 185 6.23 22.51 1.01
C THR A 185 7.38 22.90 0.08
N GLY A 186 8.14 21.92 -0.42
CA GLY A 186 9.25 22.19 -1.34
C GLY A 186 8.78 22.77 -2.67
N LEU A 187 7.73 22.19 -3.26
CA LEU A 187 7.16 22.70 -4.51
C LEU A 187 6.55 24.10 -4.33
N THR A 188 5.83 24.35 -3.25
CA THR A 188 5.27 25.68 -2.97
C THR A 188 6.37 26.73 -2.83
N ARG A 189 7.49 26.41 -2.17
CA ARG A 189 8.65 27.32 -2.05
C ARG A 189 9.24 27.63 -3.43
N TYR A 190 9.48 26.62 -4.25
CA TYR A 190 10.03 26.79 -5.58
C TYR A 190 9.11 27.62 -6.48
N PHE A 191 7.83 27.24 -6.59
CA PHE A 191 6.89 27.92 -7.50
C PHE A 191 6.48 29.31 -7.02
N ARG A 192 6.55 29.61 -5.73
CA ARG A 192 6.37 30.98 -5.22
C ARG A 192 7.36 31.95 -5.85
N GLN A 193 8.55 31.49 -6.24
CA GLN A 193 9.58 32.30 -6.89
C GLN A 193 9.52 32.18 -8.42
N ALA A 194 9.41 30.97 -8.95
CA ALA A 194 9.51 30.70 -10.37
C ALA A 194 8.23 31.03 -11.14
N ALA A 195 7.05 30.76 -10.56
CA ALA A 195 5.75 30.94 -11.18
C ALA A 195 4.64 31.09 -10.11
N PRO A 196 4.49 32.26 -9.48
CA PRO A 196 3.61 32.46 -8.32
C PRO A 196 2.11 32.27 -8.60
N ASN A 197 1.73 32.17 -9.88
CA ASN A 197 0.35 31.92 -10.29
C ASN A 197 -0.01 30.42 -10.35
N VAL A 198 0.94 29.51 -10.19
CA VAL A 198 0.66 28.07 -10.15
C VAL A 198 -0.16 27.75 -8.90
N GLU A 199 -1.32 27.15 -9.11
CA GLU A 199 -2.21 26.75 -8.03
C GLU A 199 -1.78 25.41 -7.42
N PHE A 200 -1.79 25.31 -6.10
CA PHE A 200 -1.63 24.04 -5.41
C PHE A 200 -2.98 23.52 -4.94
N VAL A 201 -3.23 22.25 -5.26
CA VAL A 201 -4.46 21.52 -4.92
C VAL A 201 -4.10 20.33 -4.04
N LEU A 202 -4.71 20.24 -2.87
CA LEU A 202 -4.52 19.11 -1.96
C LEU A 202 -5.44 17.95 -2.34
N ALA A 203 -4.87 16.77 -2.50
CA ALA A 203 -5.59 15.50 -2.55
C ALA A 203 -5.42 14.80 -1.19
N ASP A 204 -6.51 14.64 -0.46
CA ASP A 204 -6.49 14.16 0.92
C ASP A 204 -7.43 12.96 1.09
N PRO A 205 -6.99 11.85 1.70
CA PRO A 205 -7.88 10.72 1.94
C PRO A 205 -8.96 11.07 2.98
N GLN A 206 -10.15 10.54 2.77
CA GLN A 206 -11.26 10.68 3.72
C GLN A 206 -10.86 10.12 5.09
N GLY A 207 -11.03 10.92 6.13
CA GLY A 207 -10.61 10.60 7.50
C GLY A 207 -9.35 11.34 7.96
N SER A 208 -8.54 11.87 7.03
CA SER A 208 -7.45 12.80 7.33
C SER A 208 -7.99 14.17 7.74
N ILE A 209 -7.22 14.89 8.56
CA ILE A 209 -7.60 16.23 9.05
C ILE A 209 -7.18 17.38 8.12
N LEU A 210 -6.40 17.08 7.07
CA LEU A 210 -5.68 18.11 6.31
C LEU A 210 -6.62 18.96 5.44
N THR A 211 -7.66 18.38 4.86
CA THR A 211 -8.68 19.14 4.10
C THR A 211 -9.38 20.16 5.00
N GLU A 212 -9.84 19.73 6.18
CA GLU A 212 -10.49 20.65 7.13
C GLU A 212 -9.54 21.78 7.57
N TYR A 213 -8.28 21.42 7.80
CA TYR A 213 -7.26 22.42 8.14
C TYR A 213 -7.04 23.45 7.02
N VAL A 214 -6.99 23.03 5.77
CA VAL A 214 -6.87 23.93 4.60
C VAL A 214 -8.07 24.85 4.49
N ASP A 215 -9.28 24.32 4.66
CA ASP A 215 -10.53 25.07 4.48
C ASP A 215 -10.83 26.02 5.65
N THR A 216 -10.46 25.67 6.88
CA THR A 216 -10.89 26.38 8.09
C THR A 216 -9.76 26.98 8.91
N GLY A 217 -8.51 26.53 8.70
CA GLY A 217 -7.36 26.86 9.54
C GLY A 217 -7.38 26.18 10.92
N ARG A 218 -8.29 25.24 11.16
CA ARG A 218 -8.45 24.53 12.44
C ARG A 218 -8.05 23.06 12.29
N VAL A 219 -7.44 22.53 13.34
CA VAL A 219 -7.15 21.10 13.46
C VAL A 219 -8.35 20.43 14.11
N SER A 220 -8.88 19.39 13.47
CA SER A 220 -9.96 18.56 14.04
C SER A 220 -9.44 17.76 15.25
N ASP A 221 -10.26 17.64 16.28
CA ASP A 221 -9.98 16.78 17.44
C ASP A 221 -10.22 15.28 17.13
N THR A 222 -10.82 14.98 15.97
CA THR A 222 -11.15 13.62 15.55
C THR A 222 -10.63 13.34 14.15
N SER A 223 -9.81 12.30 14.02
CA SER A 223 -9.44 11.71 12.74
C SER A 223 -10.19 10.41 12.51
N GLY A 224 -10.43 10.09 11.24
CA GLY A 224 -10.97 8.79 10.83
C GLY A 224 -9.86 7.77 10.57
N SER A 225 -10.20 6.71 9.85
CA SER A 225 -9.24 5.74 9.32
C SER A 225 -9.38 5.67 7.81
N TRP A 226 -8.28 5.40 7.13
CA TRP A 226 -8.22 5.21 5.68
C TRP A 226 -7.27 4.07 5.32
N ALA A 227 -7.49 3.45 4.16
CA ALA A 227 -6.67 2.35 3.67
C ALA A 227 -5.59 2.79 2.67
N VAL A 228 -5.64 4.02 2.16
CA VAL A 228 -4.60 4.62 1.34
C VAL A 228 -3.31 4.77 2.14
N GLU A 229 -2.17 4.48 1.53
CA GLU A 229 -0.87 4.53 2.20
C GLU A 229 -0.03 5.71 1.71
N GLY A 230 0.72 6.33 2.64
CA GLY A 230 1.75 7.33 2.36
C GLY A 230 1.27 8.78 2.26
N ILE A 231 -0.03 9.00 2.37
CA ILE A 231 -0.66 10.34 2.48
C ILE A 231 -1.83 10.27 3.47
N GLY A 232 -2.26 11.44 3.92
CA GLY A 232 -3.25 11.59 5.00
C GLY A 232 -2.58 11.58 6.36
N GLU A 233 -2.98 12.49 7.24
CA GLU A 233 -2.42 12.64 8.58
C GLU A 233 -3.51 12.96 9.60
N ASP A 234 -3.25 12.64 10.86
CA ASP A 234 -4.03 13.01 12.04
C ASP A 234 -3.39 14.16 12.82
N PHE A 235 -2.32 14.78 12.29
CA PHE A 235 -1.63 15.93 12.81
C PHE A 235 -1.07 16.79 11.66
N ILE A 236 -0.64 18.02 11.97
CA ILE A 236 0.05 18.87 10.99
C ILE A 236 1.56 18.68 11.15
N PRO A 237 2.28 18.17 10.12
CA PRO A 237 3.74 18.06 10.16
C PRO A 237 4.40 19.42 10.38
N ALA A 238 5.47 19.48 11.18
CA ALA A 238 6.12 20.74 11.51
C ALA A 238 6.75 21.45 10.29
N ILE A 239 7.13 20.70 9.28
CA ILE A 239 7.65 21.25 8.01
C ILE A 239 6.57 21.67 7.02
N ALA A 240 5.28 21.52 7.37
CA ALA A 240 4.18 21.80 6.46
C ALA A 240 3.98 23.30 6.23
N ASP A 241 3.97 23.69 4.96
CA ASP A 241 3.52 25.02 4.50
C ASP A 241 2.29 24.82 3.59
N MET A 242 1.10 24.97 4.18
CA MET A 242 -0.18 24.86 3.47
C MET A 242 -0.67 26.18 2.89
N THR A 243 0.06 27.29 3.08
CA THR A 243 -0.38 28.64 2.69
C THR A 243 -0.55 28.82 1.18
N GLY A 244 0.11 27.97 0.39
CA GLY A 244 0.00 27.94 -1.08
C GLY A 244 -1.20 27.14 -1.61
N VAL A 245 -1.86 26.33 -0.77
CA VAL A 245 -2.99 25.51 -1.20
C VAL A 245 -4.22 26.36 -1.42
N ARG A 246 -4.80 26.26 -2.64
CA ARG A 246 -5.99 27.02 -3.05
C ARG A 246 -7.26 26.20 -2.97
N LYS A 247 -7.17 24.89 -3.04
CA LYS A 247 -8.30 23.97 -3.01
C LYS A 247 -7.88 22.64 -2.42
N ALA A 248 -8.77 21.98 -1.70
CA ALA A 248 -8.59 20.62 -1.21
C ALA A 248 -9.74 19.73 -1.65
N TYR A 249 -9.44 18.47 -1.92
CA TYR A 249 -10.42 17.43 -2.21
C TYR A 249 -10.24 16.28 -1.23
N THR A 250 -11.31 15.97 -0.52
CA THR A 250 -11.41 14.71 0.23
C THR A 250 -11.78 13.59 -0.72
N ILE A 251 -10.97 12.54 -0.76
CA ILE A 251 -11.12 11.39 -1.65
C ILE A 251 -11.28 10.13 -0.82
N SER A 252 -12.34 9.38 -1.07
CA SER A 252 -12.57 8.11 -0.40
C SER A 252 -11.57 7.03 -0.84
N ASP A 253 -11.41 5.96 -0.03
CA ASP A 253 -10.62 4.79 -0.41
C ASP A 253 -11.13 4.16 -1.72
N GLN A 254 -12.46 4.12 -1.90
CA GLN A 254 -13.09 3.62 -3.11
C GLN A 254 -12.64 4.40 -4.34
N GLU A 255 -12.76 5.74 -4.33
CA GLU A 255 -12.34 6.60 -5.44
C GLU A 255 -10.84 6.49 -5.71
N SER A 256 -10.05 6.37 -4.65
CA SER A 256 -8.59 6.20 -4.73
C SER A 256 -8.21 4.91 -5.45
N PHE A 257 -8.80 3.79 -5.04
CA PHE A 257 -8.43 2.49 -5.59
C PHE A 257 -9.02 2.27 -6.99
N ASP A 258 -10.22 2.75 -7.24
CA ASP A 258 -10.82 2.73 -8.59
C ASP A 258 -9.99 3.55 -9.58
N SER A 259 -9.49 4.72 -9.16
CA SER A 259 -8.63 5.58 -9.98
C SER A 259 -7.27 4.95 -10.25
N ALA A 260 -6.63 4.29 -9.26
CA ALA A 260 -5.39 3.55 -9.47
C ALA A 260 -5.56 2.41 -10.47
N ARG A 261 -6.65 1.65 -10.35
CA ARG A 261 -7.00 0.55 -11.27
C ARG A 261 -7.37 1.07 -12.67
N ALA A 262 -8.07 2.22 -12.74
CA ALA A 262 -8.39 2.87 -14.02
C ALA A 262 -7.14 3.35 -14.72
N LEU A 263 -6.18 3.92 -14.00
CA LEU A 263 -4.89 4.34 -14.55
C LEU A 263 -4.14 3.18 -15.19
N LEU A 264 -4.07 2.04 -14.50
CA LEU A 264 -3.43 0.84 -15.06
C LEU A 264 -4.14 0.36 -16.34
N ARG A 265 -5.48 0.31 -16.32
CA ARG A 265 -6.26 -0.16 -17.48
C ARG A 265 -6.18 0.79 -18.68
N ALA A 266 -6.24 2.09 -18.43
CA ALA A 266 -6.28 3.08 -19.50
C ALA A 266 -4.90 3.44 -20.04
N GLU A 267 -3.94 3.73 -19.17
CA GLU A 267 -2.64 4.28 -19.53
C GLU A 267 -1.48 3.28 -19.37
N GLY A 268 -1.73 2.08 -18.82
CA GLY A 268 -0.69 1.07 -18.58
C GLY A 268 0.25 1.42 -17.41
N ILE A 269 -0.12 2.38 -16.55
CA ILE A 269 0.71 2.86 -15.45
C ILE A 269 0.28 2.20 -14.14
N LEU A 270 1.18 1.39 -13.56
CA LEU A 270 0.98 0.70 -12.30
C LEU A 270 1.47 1.57 -11.14
N GLY A 271 0.58 2.38 -10.57
CA GLY A 271 0.86 3.25 -9.42
C GLY A 271 0.38 2.67 -8.09
N GLY A 272 0.87 3.22 -6.96
CA GLY A 272 0.41 2.85 -5.63
C GLY A 272 -0.94 3.47 -5.25
N SER A 273 -1.41 3.21 -4.03
CA SER A 273 -2.72 3.68 -3.53
C SER A 273 -2.83 5.21 -3.52
N SER A 274 -1.81 5.91 -3.05
CA SER A 274 -1.77 7.38 -3.05
C SER A 274 -1.82 7.98 -4.47
N THR A 275 -1.25 7.30 -5.47
CA THR A 275 -1.37 7.71 -6.87
C THR A 275 -2.84 7.77 -7.30
N GLY A 276 -3.64 6.81 -6.86
CA GLY A 276 -5.08 6.81 -7.15
C GLY A 276 -5.81 8.00 -6.52
N THR A 277 -5.50 8.34 -5.27
CA THR A 277 -6.05 9.52 -4.58
C THR A 277 -5.72 10.82 -5.33
N LEU A 278 -4.44 10.97 -5.69
CA LEU A 278 -3.98 12.14 -6.43
C LEU A 278 -4.64 12.25 -7.81
N LEU A 279 -4.75 11.12 -8.52
CA LEU A 279 -5.41 11.08 -9.82
C LEU A 279 -6.91 11.41 -9.71
N ALA A 280 -7.61 10.85 -8.72
CA ALA A 280 -9.02 11.14 -8.48
C ALA A 280 -9.25 12.65 -8.26
N ALA A 281 -8.43 13.26 -7.40
CA ALA A 281 -8.49 14.71 -7.14
C ALA A 281 -8.14 15.53 -8.38
N ALA A 282 -7.11 15.12 -9.15
CA ALA A 282 -6.69 15.79 -10.37
C ALA A 282 -7.79 15.74 -11.44
N LEU A 283 -8.45 14.60 -11.61
CA LEU A 283 -9.58 14.46 -12.55
C LEU A 283 -10.78 15.30 -12.11
N LYS A 284 -11.11 15.33 -10.80
CA LYS A 284 -12.15 16.23 -10.27
C LYS A 284 -11.81 17.68 -10.56
N TYR A 285 -10.59 18.13 -10.23
CA TYR A 285 -10.13 19.48 -10.49
C TYR A 285 -10.23 19.83 -11.99
N CYS A 286 -9.75 18.97 -12.86
CA CYS A 286 -9.74 19.18 -14.30
C CYS A 286 -11.15 19.32 -14.89
N ARG A 287 -12.11 18.48 -14.46
CA ARG A 287 -13.50 18.52 -14.95
C ARG A 287 -14.28 19.75 -14.51
N GLU A 288 -13.85 20.40 -13.44
CA GLU A 288 -14.45 21.67 -12.96
C GLU A 288 -13.94 22.89 -13.74
N GLN A 289 -12.88 22.74 -14.56
CA GLN A 289 -12.33 23.88 -15.29
C GLN A 289 -13.20 24.27 -16.49
N THR A 290 -13.39 25.56 -16.66
CA THR A 290 -14.14 26.14 -17.80
C THR A 290 -13.21 26.64 -18.91
N THR A 291 -11.90 26.65 -18.68
CA THR A 291 -10.84 27.01 -19.63
C THR A 291 -9.76 25.94 -19.62
N PRO A 292 -9.02 25.76 -20.74
CA PRO A 292 -7.91 24.84 -20.77
C PRO A 292 -6.86 25.18 -19.71
N LYS A 293 -6.38 24.16 -18.97
CA LYS A 293 -5.30 24.28 -18.00
C LYS A 293 -4.29 23.16 -18.16
N ARG A 294 -3.02 23.42 -17.84
CA ARG A 294 -1.99 22.41 -17.68
C ARG A 294 -1.86 22.04 -16.22
N VAL A 295 -2.08 20.79 -15.92
CA VAL A 295 -2.13 20.25 -14.55
C VAL A 295 -1.14 19.12 -14.41
N VAL A 296 -0.37 19.11 -13.32
CA VAL A 296 0.57 18.03 -12.98
C VAL A 296 0.10 17.34 -11.71
N THR A 297 0.18 16.01 -11.69
CA THR A 297 0.10 15.19 -10.49
C THR A 297 1.15 14.08 -10.51
N PHE A 298 1.16 13.18 -9.54
CA PHE A 298 2.27 12.27 -9.33
C PHE A 298 1.84 10.80 -9.37
N VAL A 299 2.69 9.96 -9.96
CA VAL A 299 2.76 8.53 -9.63
C VAL A 299 3.79 8.38 -8.52
N CYS A 300 3.34 8.52 -7.28
CA CYS A 300 4.20 8.66 -6.10
C CYS A 300 5.14 7.48 -5.87
N ASP A 301 4.64 6.27 -6.15
CA ASP A 301 5.40 5.03 -6.01
C ASP A 301 4.87 3.93 -6.95
N THR A 302 5.64 2.84 -7.04
CA THR A 302 5.27 1.68 -7.85
C THR A 302 4.14 0.88 -7.24
N GLY A 303 3.14 0.51 -8.05
CA GLY A 303 2.03 -0.35 -7.65
C GLY A 303 2.42 -1.80 -7.36
N THR A 304 3.65 -2.22 -7.68
CA THR A 304 4.15 -3.58 -7.35
C THR A 304 4.11 -3.90 -5.86
N ARG A 305 4.08 -2.89 -5.00
CA ARG A 305 3.96 -3.01 -3.53
C ARG A 305 2.53 -3.20 -3.04
N TYR A 306 1.55 -3.17 -3.95
CA TYR A 306 0.11 -3.19 -3.67
C TYR A 306 -0.62 -4.29 -4.44
N LEU A 307 0.12 -5.25 -5.01
CA LEU A 307 -0.46 -6.36 -5.79
C LEU A 307 -1.36 -7.26 -4.93
N SER A 308 -1.04 -7.41 -3.65
CA SER A 308 -1.86 -8.16 -2.68
C SER A 308 -3.02 -7.35 -2.09
N LYS A 309 -3.15 -6.05 -2.44
CA LYS A 309 -4.16 -5.11 -1.92
C LYS A 309 -5.00 -4.51 -3.05
N VAL A 310 -4.66 -3.29 -3.49
CA VAL A 310 -5.41 -2.51 -4.49
C VAL A 310 -5.66 -3.29 -5.79
N TYR A 311 -4.73 -4.16 -6.19
CA TYR A 311 -4.81 -4.94 -7.42
C TYR A 311 -5.26 -6.39 -7.20
N ASN A 312 -5.66 -6.75 -5.98
CA ASN A 312 -6.21 -8.05 -5.62
C ASN A 312 -7.72 -7.94 -5.39
N ASP A 313 -8.53 -8.56 -6.26
CA ASP A 313 -9.98 -8.49 -6.15
C ASP A 313 -10.51 -9.11 -4.85
N GLY A 314 -9.90 -10.20 -4.37
CA GLY A 314 -10.25 -10.81 -3.10
C GLY A 314 -10.09 -9.83 -1.93
N TRP A 315 -8.92 -9.17 -1.85
CA TRP A 315 -8.68 -8.14 -0.84
C TRP A 315 -9.64 -6.95 -0.96
N MET A 316 -9.91 -6.50 -2.20
CA MET A 316 -10.88 -5.42 -2.45
C MET A 316 -12.30 -5.80 -1.98
N HIS A 317 -12.71 -7.05 -2.19
CA HIS A 317 -13.97 -7.57 -1.66
C HIS A 317 -13.97 -7.62 -0.12
N ASP A 318 -12.89 -8.08 0.49
CA ASP A 318 -12.74 -8.14 1.95
C ASP A 318 -12.79 -6.76 2.62
N GLN A 319 -12.34 -5.71 1.91
CA GLN A 319 -12.45 -4.33 2.37
C GLN A 319 -13.83 -3.70 2.05
N GLY A 320 -14.71 -4.39 1.32
CA GLY A 320 -16.00 -3.82 0.88
C GLY A 320 -15.89 -2.83 -0.29
N LEU A 321 -14.72 -2.75 -0.92
CA LEU A 321 -14.37 -1.80 -1.97
C LEU A 321 -14.61 -2.34 -3.39
N LEU A 322 -14.90 -3.62 -3.51
CA LEU A 322 -15.37 -4.24 -4.73
C LEU A 322 -16.63 -5.03 -4.41
N GLN A 323 -17.78 -4.54 -4.83
CA GLN A 323 -19.05 -5.19 -4.55
C GLN A 323 -19.34 -6.27 -5.58
N ARG A 324 -19.78 -7.42 -5.11
CA ARG A 324 -20.46 -8.43 -5.92
C ARG A 324 -21.97 -8.21 -5.77
N PRO A 325 -22.78 -8.48 -6.81
CA PRO A 325 -24.22 -8.49 -6.66
C PRO A 325 -24.60 -9.43 -5.52
N PRO A 326 -25.37 -8.97 -4.50
CA PRO A 326 -25.71 -9.79 -3.37
C PRO A 326 -26.65 -10.93 -3.79
N LEU A 327 -26.38 -12.12 -3.30
CA LEU A 327 -27.21 -13.31 -3.52
C LEU A 327 -28.15 -13.55 -2.32
N HIS A 328 -27.93 -12.81 -1.22
CA HIS A 328 -28.70 -12.88 0.04
C HIS A 328 -28.67 -14.26 0.71
N ASP A 329 -27.55 -14.97 0.59
CA ASP A 329 -27.33 -16.29 1.19
C ASP A 329 -25.84 -16.53 1.54
N LEU A 330 -25.48 -17.76 1.95
CA LEU A 330 -24.11 -18.08 2.37
C LEU A 330 -23.05 -17.83 1.30
N ARG A 331 -23.42 -17.74 0.02
CA ARG A 331 -22.48 -17.45 -1.06
C ARG A 331 -21.88 -16.06 -0.97
N ASP A 332 -22.56 -15.13 -0.30
CA ASP A 332 -22.06 -13.78 -0.05
C ASP A 332 -20.91 -13.74 0.99
N LEU A 333 -20.74 -14.84 1.74
CA LEU A 333 -19.66 -15.00 2.72
C LEU A 333 -18.45 -15.73 2.14
N ILE A 334 -18.54 -16.29 0.93
CA ILE A 334 -17.44 -17.02 0.30
C ILE A 334 -16.38 -16.01 -0.20
N GLY A 335 -15.21 -16.03 0.39
CA GLY A 335 -14.10 -15.17 -0.01
C GLY A 335 -13.60 -15.44 -1.43
N ARG A 336 -13.47 -16.72 -1.80
CA ARG A 336 -13.04 -17.19 -3.15
C ARG A 336 -14.11 -18.09 -3.76
N ARG A 337 -14.79 -17.61 -4.77
CA ARG A 337 -15.90 -18.32 -5.40
C ARG A 337 -15.42 -19.22 -6.51
N PHE A 338 -15.97 -20.45 -6.53
CA PHE A 338 -15.64 -21.44 -7.57
C PHE A 338 -16.22 -21.07 -8.94
N ASP A 339 -17.44 -20.59 -9.00
CA ASP A 339 -18.11 -20.13 -10.22
C ASP A 339 -17.46 -18.87 -10.83
N ALA A 340 -16.69 -18.12 -10.05
CA ALA A 340 -15.88 -17.00 -10.53
C ALA A 340 -14.44 -17.41 -10.93
N GLY A 341 -14.08 -18.69 -10.80
CA GLY A 341 -12.72 -19.16 -11.08
C GLY A 341 -11.65 -18.74 -10.07
N GLU A 342 -12.05 -18.33 -8.86
CA GLU A 342 -11.14 -17.79 -7.84
C GLU A 342 -10.58 -18.88 -6.91
N VAL A 343 -11.13 -20.08 -6.95
CA VAL A 343 -10.76 -21.17 -6.04
C VAL A 343 -9.46 -21.84 -6.52
N VAL A 344 -8.50 -21.90 -5.64
CA VAL A 344 -7.30 -22.74 -5.82
C VAL A 344 -7.65 -24.15 -5.41
N SER A 345 -7.47 -25.12 -6.31
CA SER A 345 -7.85 -26.52 -6.11
C SER A 345 -6.75 -27.46 -6.56
N VAL A 346 -6.89 -28.74 -6.23
CA VAL A 346 -6.08 -29.86 -6.74
C VAL A 346 -6.99 -30.94 -7.32
N ALA A 347 -6.44 -31.82 -8.14
CA ALA A 347 -7.13 -33.00 -8.63
C ALA A 347 -6.74 -34.25 -7.81
N PRO A 348 -7.56 -35.34 -7.77
CA PRO A 348 -7.19 -36.58 -7.11
C PRO A 348 -5.88 -37.17 -7.61
N GLY A 349 -5.55 -36.96 -8.90
CA GLY A 349 -4.32 -37.43 -9.54
C GLY A 349 -3.10 -36.55 -9.33
N ASP A 350 -3.25 -35.37 -8.70
CA ASP A 350 -2.11 -34.52 -8.29
C ASP A 350 -1.34 -35.19 -7.13
N THR A 351 -0.05 -34.85 -6.98
CA THR A 351 0.76 -35.32 -5.86
C THR A 351 0.56 -34.46 -4.61
N LEU A 352 0.87 -35.01 -3.44
CA LEU A 352 0.88 -34.26 -2.19
C LEU A 352 1.88 -33.08 -2.24
N LEU A 353 2.98 -33.20 -3.00
CA LEU A 353 3.90 -32.09 -3.25
C LEU A 353 3.22 -30.96 -4.01
N THR A 354 2.39 -31.28 -4.99
CA THR A 354 1.59 -30.27 -5.72
C THR A 354 0.62 -29.54 -4.78
N ALA A 355 -0.09 -30.32 -3.93
CA ALA A 355 -0.99 -29.72 -2.93
C ALA A 355 -0.24 -28.81 -1.97
N PHE A 356 0.88 -29.28 -1.40
CA PHE A 356 1.75 -28.48 -0.53
C PHE A 356 2.22 -27.18 -1.19
N ASN A 357 2.71 -27.26 -2.43
CA ASN A 357 3.20 -26.08 -3.15
C ASN A 357 2.07 -25.07 -3.42
N ARG A 358 0.86 -25.54 -3.77
CA ARG A 358 -0.30 -24.66 -3.96
C ARG A 358 -0.74 -24.02 -2.66
N MET A 359 -0.84 -24.75 -1.56
CA MET A 359 -1.13 -24.21 -0.22
C MET A 359 -0.14 -23.11 0.14
N ARG A 360 1.16 -23.42 0.04
CA ARG A 360 2.24 -22.49 0.41
C ARG A 360 2.27 -21.23 -0.47
N SER A 361 2.07 -21.37 -1.80
CA SER A 361 2.13 -20.23 -2.72
C SER A 361 0.93 -19.29 -2.62
N THR A 362 -0.19 -19.77 -2.07
CA THR A 362 -1.45 -19.02 -1.95
C THR A 362 -1.85 -18.70 -0.51
N ASP A 363 -1.02 -19.11 0.45
CA ASP A 363 -1.24 -18.95 1.90
C ASP A 363 -2.59 -19.56 2.34
N LEU A 364 -2.87 -20.79 1.86
CA LEU A 364 -4.07 -21.55 2.16
C LEU A 364 -3.72 -22.81 2.94
N ALA A 365 -4.38 -23.00 4.08
CA ALA A 365 -4.21 -24.18 4.92
C ALA A 365 -4.93 -25.43 4.36
N GLN A 366 -5.77 -25.28 3.33
CA GLN A 366 -6.58 -26.35 2.76
C GLN A 366 -6.98 -26.07 1.31
N LEU A 367 -7.18 -27.12 0.54
CA LEU A 367 -7.60 -27.03 -0.85
C LEU A 367 -8.77 -27.98 -1.13
N PRO A 368 -9.80 -27.54 -1.86
CA PRO A 368 -10.79 -28.45 -2.43
C PRO A 368 -10.14 -29.34 -3.50
N VAL A 369 -10.54 -30.59 -3.52
CA VAL A 369 -10.13 -31.55 -4.53
C VAL A 369 -11.24 -31.65 -5.56
N ILE A 370 -10.92 -31.27 -6.79
CA ILE A 370 -11.89 -31.16 -7.89
C ILE A 370 -11.58 -32.20 -8.96
N GLU A 371 -12.60 -32.95 -9.36
CA GLU A 371 -12.52 -33.87 -10.47
C GLU A 371 -13.70 -33.63 -11.42
N ASN A 372 -13.42 -33.44 -12.71
CA ASN A 372 -14.43 -33.16 -13.74
C ASN A 372 -15.41 -32.02 -13.37
N GLY A 373 -14.89 -30.98 -12.71
CA GLY A 373 -15.67 -29.80 -12.27
C GLY A 373 -16.50 -30.02 -10.99
N LYS A 374 -16.40 -31.19 -10.36
CA LYS A 374 -17.11 -31.52 -9.12
C LYS A 374 -16.17 -31.64 -7.94
N LEU A 375 -16.64 -31.21 -6.77
CA LEU A 375 -15.92 -31.39 -5.53
C LEU A 375 -15.98 -32.87 -5.11
N VAL A 376 -14.83 -33.51 -4.97
CA VAL A 376 -14.69 -34.91 -4.57
C VAL A 376 -14.02 -35.11 -3.20
N GLY A 377 -13.42 -34.05 -2.67
CA GLY A 377 -12.75 -34.10 -1.39
C GLY A 377 -12.17 -32.74 -0.98
N ILE A 378 -11.57 -32.72 0.20
CA ILE A 378 -10.72 -31.64 0.69
C ILE A 378 -9.42 -32.27 1.19
N ILE A 379 -8.32 -31.54 1.02
CA ILE A 379 -7.03 -31.86 1.61
C ILE A 379 -6.51 -30.66 2.40
N ASP A 380 -6.00 -30.86 3.62
CA ASP A 380 -5.47 -29.84 4.47
C ASP A 380 -4.03 -30.11 4.91
N GLU A 381 -3.43 -29.17 5.64
CA GLU A 381 -2.06 -29.28 6.16
C GLU A 381 -1.90 -30.46 7.11
N SER A 382 -2.95 -30.82 7.88
CA SER A 382 -2.92 -31.95 8.81
C SER A 382 -2.89 -33.27 8.08
N ASP A 383 -3.65 -33.42 6.97
CA ASP A 383 -3.63 -34.59 6.10
C ASP A 383 -2.23 -34.80 5.53
N LEU A 384 -1.61 -33.70 5.04
CA LEU A 384 -0.23 -33.75 4.52
C LEU A 384 0.75 -34.17 5.61
N LEU A 385 0.70 -33.53 6.77
CA LEU A 385 1.63 -33.78 7.89
C LEU A 385 1.54 -35.26 8.33
N LEU A 386 0.33 -35.76 8.54
CA LEU A 386 0.12 -37.16 8.96
C LEU A 386 0.66 -38.16 7.93
N LYS A 387 0.60 -37.83 6.64
CA LYS A 387 1.06 -38.74 5.56
C LYS A 387 2.57 -38.73 5.37
N VAL A 388 3.20 -37.55 5.51
CA VAL A 388 4.64 -37.36 5.20
C VAL A 388 5.52 -37.45 6.44
N ASP A 389 4.95 -37.55 7.64
CA ASP A 389 5.70 -37.61 8.89
C ASP A 389 6.71 -38.76 8.84
N ASN A 390 8.01 -38.43 8.96
CA ASN A 390 9.14 -39.31 8.83
C ASN A 390 9.29 -40.06 7.45
N HIS A 391 8.50 -39.70 6.44
CA HIS A 391 8.44 -40.37 5.14
C HIS A 391 8.38 -39.35 3.98
N ALA A 392 9.46 -38.59 3.76
CA ALA A 392 9.49 -37.52 2.73
C ALA A 392 9.17 -38.03 1.31
N GLU A 393 9.42 -39.31 1.02
CA GLU A 393 9.05 -39.95 -0.23
C GLU A 393 7.53 -39.95 -0.48
N GLN A 394 6.72 -39.85 0.58
CA GLN A 394 5.25 -39.79 0.48
C GLN A 394 4.72 -38.50 -0.16
N PHE A 395 5.54 -37.48 -0.34
CA PHE A 395 5.16 -36.32 -1.15
C PHE A 395 4.83 -36.69 -2.61
N SER A 396 5.29 -37.84 -3.09
CA SER A 396 4.93 -38.37 -4.40
C SER A 396 3.57 -39.11 -4.42
N SER A 397 2.97 -39.38 -3.27
CA SER A 397 1.65 -40.01 -3.17
C SER A 397 0.54 -39.12 -3.77
N LEU A 398 -0.52 -39.73 -4.28
CA LEU A 398 -1.63 -39.02 -4.91
C LEU A 398 -2.56 -38.43 -3.84
N VAL A 399 -3.06 -37.22 -4.11
CA VAL A 399 -4.04 -36.50 -3.27
C VAL A 399 -5.26 -37.37 -3.00
N GLY A 400 -5.78 -38.07 -4.01
CA GLY A 400 -6.95 -38.95 -3.87
C GLY A 400 -6.82 -40.10 -2.87
N THR A 401 -5.58 -40.46 -2.48
CA THR A 401 -5.34 -41.49 -1.46
C THR A 401 -5.28 -40.94 -0.04
N THR A 402 -5.24 -39.62 0.10
CA THR A 402 -5.01 -38.93 1.39
C THR A 402 -6.15 -37.98 1.75
N MET A 403 -6.83 -37.41 0.74
CA MET A 403 -7.90 -36.43 0.92
C MET A 403 -9.04 -36.95 1.79
N THR A 404 -9.70 -36.09 2.50
CA THR A 404 -10.96 -36.35 3.15
C THR A 404 -12.10 -36.25 2.13
N SER A 405 -12.75 -37.39 1.82
CA SER A 405 -13.82 -37.51 0.80
C SER A 405 -15.24 -37.44 1.42
N ARG A 406 -15.38 -37.68 2.73
CA ARG A 406 -16.67 -37.58 3.42
C ARG A 406 -16.88 -36.15 3.89
N LEU A 407 -17.48 -35.32 3.03
CA LEU A 407 -17.67 -33.90 3.25
C LEU A 407 -19.04 -33.61 3.86
N GLU A 408 -19.06 -32.71 4.85
CA GLU A 408 -20.29 -32.10 5.32
C GLU A 408 -20.51 -30.79 4.55
N THR A 409 -21.60 -30.70 3.82
CA THR A 409 -21.92 -29.53 2.99
C THR A 409 -23.04 -28.71 3.60
N LEU A 410 -22.97 -27.39 3.44
CA LEU A 410 -24.06 -26.46 3.74
C LEU A 410 -24.72 -26.02 2.44
N HIS A 411 -26.05 -26.10 2.41
CA HIS A 411 -26.82 -25.51 1.31
C HIS A 411 -26.65 -23.98 1.30
N PRO A 412 -26.59 -23.29 0.16
CA PRO A 412 -26.49 -21.84 0.10
C PRO A 412 -27.50 -21.11 1.00
N SER A 413 -28.74 -21.55 1.04
CA SER A 413 -29.80 -20.97 1.86
C SER A 413 -29.74 -21.34 3.36
N ALA A 414 -28.72 -22.08 3.81
CA ALA A 414 -28.54 -22.37 5.22
C ALA A 414 -28.31 -21.08 6.02
N ASN A 415 -28.76 -21.04 7.24
CA ASN A 415 -28.62 -19.86 8.09
C ASN A 415 -27.20 -19.77 8.71
N VAL A 416 -26.85 -18.58 9.18
CA VAL A 416 -25.54 -18.30 9.80
C VAL A 416 -25.31 -19.16 11.06
N GLN A 417 -26.36 -19.61 11.74
CA GLN A 417 -26.25 -20.49 12.91
C GLN A 417 -25.70 -21.86 12.53
N ALA A 418 -26.16 -22.44 11.42
CA ALA A 418 -25.64 -23.70 10.87
C ALA A 418 -24.16 -23.54 10.47
N LEU A 419 -23.80 -22.42 9.80
CA LEU A 419 -22.42 -22.09 9.47
C LEU A 419 -21.55 -22.04 10.75
N ARG A 420 -21.98 -21.30 11.78
CA ARG A 420 -21.25 -21.22 13.05
C ARG A 420 -21.05 -22.60 13.68
N SER A 421 -22.09 -23.43 13.73
CA SER A 421 -22.00 -24.79 14.28
C SER A 421 -20.95 -25.65 13.56
N THR A 422 -20.81 -25.49 12.24
CA THR A 422 -19.76 -26.17 11.46
C THR A 422 -18.37 -25.66 11.81
N LEU A 423 -18.19 -24.32 11.84
CA LEU A 423 -16.92 -23.69 12.17
C LEU A 423 -16.48 -23.95 13.63
N ASP A 424 -17.42 -24.03 14.60
CA ASP A 424 -17.13 -24.31 16.02
C ASP A 424 -16.57 -25.71 16.24
N ARG A 425 -16.95 -26.67 15.38
CA ARG A 425 -16.38 -28.04 15.37
C ARG A 425 -14.96 -28.12 14.77
N GLY A 426 -14.40 -26.99 14.36
CA GLY A 426 -13.06 -26.92 13.74
C GLY A 426 -13.07 -27.26 12.25
N LEU A 427 -14.25 -27.41 11.63
CA LEU A 427 -14.38 -27.74 10.21
C LEU A 427 -14.43 -26.45 9.36
N THR A 428 -14.04 -26.57 8.12
CA THR A 428 -14.32 -25.55 7.09
C THR A 428 -15.69 -25.83 6.50
N ALA A 429 -16.49 -24.79 6.34
CA ALA A 429 -17.81 -24.95 5.76
C ALA A 429 -17.71 -25.03 4.22
N VAL A 430 -18.18 -26.15 3.69
CA VAL A 430 -18.29 -26.40 2.23
C VAL A 430 -19.68 -25.94 1.80
N VAL A 431 -19.76 -24.95 0.91
CA VAL A 431 -21.05 -24.49 0.38
C VAL A 431 -21.31 -25.17 -0.96
N ALA A 432 -22.37 -25.98 -1.01
CA ALA A 432 -22.74 -26.71 -2.20
C ALA A 432 -24.24 -26.97 -2.29
N GLU A 433 -24.78 -27.15 -3.49
CA GLU A 433 -26.15 -27.56 -3.78
C GLU A 433 -26.15 -28.69 -4.82
N GLY A 434 -26.49 -29.90 -4.37
CA GLY A 434 -26.31 -31.09 -5.18
C GLY A 434 -24.84 -31.26 -5.59
N ASP A 435 -24.60 -31.38 -6.90
CA ASP A 435 -23.25 -31.51 -7.47
C ASP A 435 -22.55 -30.14 -7.67
N THR A 436 -23.22 -29.04 -7.42
CA THR A 436 -22.68 -27.68 -7.65
C THR A 436 -21.94 -27.20 -6.42
N PHE A 437 -20.63 -27.05 -6.53
CA PHE A 437 -19.77 -26.46 -5.49
C PHE A 437 -19.65 -24.97 -5.73
N TYR A 438 -19.83 -24.14 -4.68
CA TYR A 438 -19.72 -22.69 -4.73
C TYR A 438 -18.42 -22.16 -4.11
N GLY A 439 -17.92 -22.83 -3.09
CA GLY A 439 -16.70 -22.43 -2.39
C GLY A 439 -16.65 -22.88 -0.94
N LEU A 440 -15.62 -22.42 -0.27
CA LEU A 440 -15.37 -22.67 1.16
C LEU A 440 -15.61 -21.40 1.97
N ILE A 441 -16.14 -21.54 3.18
CA ILE A 441 -16.22 -20.47 4.17
C ILE A 441 -15.36 -20.86 5.36
N THR A 442 -14.37 -20.03 5.66
CA THR A 442 -13.49 -20.16 6.83
C THR A 442 -13.98 -19.28 7.98
N ARG A 443 -13.39 -19.46 9.17
CA ARG A 443 -13.61 -18.53 10.29
C ARG A 443 -13.22 -17.10 9.94
N PHE A 444 -12.19 -16.93 9.10
CA PHE A 444 -11.72 -15.62 8.69
C PHE A 444 -12.73 -14.91 7.77
N ASP A 445 -13.36 -15.64 6.86
CA ASP A 445 -14.42 -15.11 6.00
C ASP A 445 -15.61 -14.60 6.82
N LEU A 446 -16.03 -15.38 7.83
CA LEU A 446 -17.09 -14.97 8.75
C LEU A 446 -16.69 -13.72 9.57
N LEU A 447 -15.45 -13.64 10.06
CA LEU A 447 -14.95 -12.47 10.78
C LEU A 447 -14.92 -11.22 9.89
N ASN A 448 -14.49 -11.35 8.64
CA ASN A 448 -14.50 -10.26 7.66
C ASN A 448 -15.94 -9.77 7.40
N HIS A 449 -16.90 -10.70 7.26
CA HIS A 449 -18.31 -10.35 7.10
C HIS A 449 -18.83 -9.57 8.31
N LEU A 450 -18.58 -10.06 9.53
CA LEU A 450 -19.03 -9.42 10.77
C LEU A 450 -18.41 -8.01 10.92
N ARG A 451 -17.13 -7.85 10.61
CA ARG A 451 -16.47 -6.53 10.65
C ARG A 451 -17.17 -5.53 9.74
N ARG A 452 -17.58 -5.93 8.54
CA ARG A 452 -18.27 -5.05 7.56
C ARG A 452 -19.71 -4.72 7.94
N THR A 453 -20.38 -5.60 8.67
CA THR A 453 -21.80 -5.42 9.04
C THR A 453 -22.00 -4.74 10.39
N LEU A 454 -20.96 -4.68 11.24
CA LEU A 454 -20.98 -4.06 12.56
C LEU A 454 -20.28 -2.69 12.61
N SER A 455 -19.58 -2.31 11.54
CA SER A 455 -19.01 -0.98 11.34
C SER A 455 -20.00 -0.09 10.57
#